data_65f959785001141777d196abb8a0cceb
#
_entry.id   65f959785001141777d196abb8a0cceb
#
_cell.length_a   1.000
_cell.length_b   1.000
_cell.length_c   1.000
_cell.angle_alpha   90.00
_cell.angle_beta   90.00
_cell.angle_gamma   90.00
#
_symmetry.space_group_name_H-M   'P 1'
#
loop_
_entity.id
_entity.type
_entity.pdbx_description
1 polymer ?
#
loop_
_entity_poly.entity_id
_entity_poly.type
_entity_poly.pdbx_seq_one_letter_code
_entity_poly.pdbx_strand_id
1 'polypeptide(L)'
;MEKKRRKRGENSYLNDFHLNLAGEYIYDGELYACQADPDTQKMQKRKLWVYTALMLLTVLASGSIPAPGMLGSSYVILPFLGELIAIFSVVWAVCKLGRDWNAVREYVYERTLPALPGRALCVAAFAAAGILCELLYVILSGHGGQLFYAFLFVILKVISLICALTIRRKLKSLNWAKVPKCENQ
;
A
#
# COMPACT_ATOMS: atom_id res chain seq x y z
N MET A 1 -21.84 23.35 -15.44
CA MET A 1 -20.66 24.22 -15.28
C MET A 1 -19.55 23.42 -14.61
N GLU A 2 -18.58 23.01 -15.39
CA GLU A 2 -17.44 22.18 -14.96
C GLU A 2 -16.44 23.08 -14.23
N LYS A 3 -16.37 22.95 -12.91
CA LYS A 3 -15.47 23.73 -12.06
C LYS A 3 -14.04 23.26 -12.34
N LYS A 4 -13.32 24.00 -13.22
CA LYS A 4 -11.91 23.83 -13.57
C LYS A 4 -11.11 23.55 -12.28
N ARG A 5 -10.63 22.30 -12.09
CA ARG A 5 -9.75 21.92 -10.97
C ARG A 5 -8.48 22.77 -11.05
N ARG A 6 -8.41 23.84 -10.27
CA ARG A 6 -7.15 24.58 -10.06
C ARG A 6 -6.16 23.60 -9.47
N LYS A 7 -5.00 23.43 -10.11
CA LYS A 7 -3.85 22.73 -9.52
C LYS A 7 -3.54 23.43 -8.19
N ARG A 8 -3.96 22.85 -7.08
CA ARG A 8 -3.60 23.32 -5.75
C ARG A 8 -2.08 23.18 -5.62
N GLY A 9 -1.38 24.25 -5.22
CA GLY A 9 0.06 24.20 -4.92
C GLY A 9 0.34 23.21 -3.78
N GLU A 10 1.56 22.74 -3.67
CA GLU A 10 1.97 21.68 -2.75
C GLU A 10 1.62 21.95 -1.27
N ASN A 11 1.51 23.22 -0.87
CA ASN A 11 1.21 23.68 0.48
C ASN A 11 -0.21 24.26 0.64
N SER A 12 -1.09 24.12 -0.36
CA SER A 12 -2.44 24.73 -0.29
C SER A 12 -3.32 24.16 0.83
N TYR A 13 -3.00 22.97 1.34
CA TYR A 13 -3.69 22.35 2.48
C TYR A 13 -3.45 23.09 3.80
N LEU A 14 -2.40 23.92 3.90
CA LEU A 14 -2.15 24.75 5.09
C LEU A 14 -3.19 25.88 5.23
N ASN A 15 -3.80 26.30 4.13
CA ASN A 15 -4.86 27.32 4.14
C ASN A 15 -6.21 26.76 4.65
N ASP A 16 -6.31 25.43 4.81
CA ASP A 16 -7.51 24.78 5.35
C ASP A 16 -7.49 24.70 6.89
N PHE A 17 -6.50 25.35 7.53
CA PHE A 17 -6.40 25.46 8.98
C PHE A 17 -6.52 26.91 9.41
N HIS A 18 -7.38 27.20 10.40
CA HIS A 18 -7.42 28.51 11.07
C HIS A 18 -7.32 28.35 12.57
N LEU A 19 -6.84 29.43 13.20
CA LEU A 19 -6.76 29.50 14.65
C LEU A 19 -8.15 29.81 15.22
N ASN A 20 -8.58 29.04 16.19
CA ASN A 20 -9.75 29.35 17.00
C ASN A 20 -9.40 30.45 18.03
N LEU A 21 -10.40 31.11 18.62
CA LEU A 21 -10.24 32.06 19.71
C LEU A 21 -9.47 31.49 20.92
N ALA A 22 -9.45 30.19 21.08
CA ALA A 22 -8.65 29.44 22.09
C ALA A 22 -7.19 29.21 21.70
N GLY A 23 -6.73 29.62 20.48
CA GLY A 23 -5.38 29.37 19.99
C GLY A 23 -5.14 27.96 19.42
N GLU A 24 -6.20 27.19 19.16
CA GLU A 24 -6.11 25.86 18.58
C GLU A 24 -6.31 25.91 17.06
N TYR A 25 -5.55 25.08 16.30
CA TYR A 25 -5.71 24.94 14.87
C TYR A 25 -6.89 24.02 14.54
N ILE A 26 -7.96 24.59 13.98
CA ILE A 26 -9.12 23.85 13.48
C ILE A 26 -8.98 23.61 11.98
N TYR A 27 -9.26 22.40 11.56
CA TYR A 27 -9.30 22.03 10.14
C TYR A 27 -10.68 22.32 9.56
N ASP A 28 -10.74 23.23 8.58
CA ASP A 28 -11.97 23.63 7.88
C ASP A 28 -12.04 23.10 6.43
N GLY A 29 -11.13 22.21 6.07
CA GLY A 29 -11.10 21.56 4.77
C GLY A 29 -12.22 20.51 4.60
N GLU A 30 -12.36 19.99 3.39
CA GLU A 30 -13.32 18.93 3.10
C GLU A 30 -12.91 17.61 3.77
N LEU A 31 -13.89 16.88 4.30
CA LEU A 31 -13.72 15.57 4.88
C LEU A 31 -14.31 14.52 3.94
N TYR A 32 -13.65 13.37 3.84
CA TYR A 32 -14.14 12.22 3.09
C TYR A 32 -14.45 11.08 4.04
N ALA A 33 -15.59 10.44 3.83
CA ALA A 33 -16.00 9.24 4.55
C ALA A 33 -16.20 8.06 3.61
N CYS A 34 -15.87 6.88 4.09
CA CYS A 34 -16.21 5.64 3.41
C CYS A 34 -17.72 5.41 3.55
N GLN A 35 -18.43 5.17 2.44
CA GLN A 35 -19.89 4.96 2.42
C GLN A 35 -20.34 3.55 2.86
N ALA A 36 -19.40 2.71 3.28
CA ALA A 36 -19.72 1.38 3.73
C ALA A 36 -20.33 1.42 5.14
N ASP A 37 -21.17 0.41 5.46
CA ASP A 37 -21.69 0.18 6.79
C ASP A 37 -20.57 0.09 7.86
N PRO A 38 -20.75 0.60 9.10
CA PRO A 38 -19.70 0.67 10.12
C PRO A 38 -19.01 -0.66 10.41
N ASP A 39 -19.76 -1.76 10.41
CA ASP A 39 -19.18 -3.08 10.65
C ASP A 39 -18.38 -3.58 9.44
N THR A 40 -18.86 -3.29 8.24
CA THR A 40 -18.13 -3.54 6.99
C THR A 40 -16.84 -2.71 6.93
N GLN A 41 -16.87 -1.45 7.34
CA GLN A 41 -15.66 -0.60 7.41
C GLN A 41 -14.60 -1.19 8.37
N LYS A 42 -15.02 -1.58 9.60
CA LYS A 42 -14.12 -2.20 10.59
C LYS A 42 -13.47 -3.46 10.03
N MET A 43 -14.28 -4.31 9.39
CA MET A 43 -13.80 -5.54 8.77
C MET A 43 -12.82 -5.27 7.62
N GLN A 44 -13.14 -4.34 6.70
CA GLN A 44 -12.27 -3.99 5.57
C GLN A 44 -10.95 -3.41 6.04
N LYS A 45 -10.99 -2.53 7.03
CA LYS A 45 -9.81 -1.94 7.66
C LYS A 45 -8.92 -3.00 8.29
N ARG A 46 -9.50 -3.91 9.10
CA ARG A 46 -8.77 -5.03 9.69
C ARG A 46 -8.12 -5.90 8.61
N LYS A 47 -8.86 -6.23 7.55
CA LYS A 47 -8.33 -7.01 6.43
C LYS A 47 -7.19 -6.30 5.72
N LEU A 48 -7.29 -4.97 5.51
CA LEU A 48 -6.22 -4.19 4.89
C LEU A 48 -4.93 -4.25 5.72
N TRP A 49 -5.04 -4.07 7.05
CA TRP A 49 -3.90 -4.17 7.97
C TRP A 49 -3.28 -5.57 7.98
N VAL A 50 -4.12 -6.61 8.04
CA VAL A 50 -3.65 -8.02 8.04
C VAL A 50 -2.90 -8.34 6.75
N TYR A 51 -3.46 -8.00 5.58
CA TYR A 51 -2.77 -8.25 4.30
C TYR A 51 -1.47 -7.45 4.17
N THR A 52 -1.45 -6.21 4.65
CA THR A 52 -0.24 -5.37 4.63
C THR A 52 0.84 -5.94 5.54
N ALA A 53 0.49 -6.36 6.75
CA ALA A 53 1.41 -6.99 7.69
C ALA A 53 1.93 -8.33 7.16
N LEU A 54 1.05 -9.17 6.61
CA LEU A 54 1.43 -10.47 6.03
C LEU A 54 2.38 -10.27 4.84
N MET A 55 2.10 -9.32 3.96
CA MET A 55 2.95 -8.98 2.82
C MET A 55 4.34 -8.52 3.28
N LEU A 56 4.42 -7.65 4.31
CA LEU A 56 5.69 -7.21 4.88
C LEU A 56 6.47 -8.39 5.48
N LEU A 57 5.80 -9.23 6.28
CA LEU A 57 6.42 -10.40 6.91
C LEU A 57 6.95 -11.40 5.86
N THR A 58 6.20 -11.69 4.81
CA THR A 58 6.63 -12.64 3.77
C THR A 58 7.84 -12.13 2.99
N VAL A 59 7.93 -10.81 2.75
CA VAL A 59 9.11 -10.25 2.08
C VAL A 59 10.33 -10.25 2.99
N LEU A 60 10.20 -9.87 4.25
CA LEU A 60 11.30 -9.95 5.22
C LEU A 60 11.77 -11.41 5.40
N ALA A 61 10.85 -12.35 5.54
CA ALA A 61 11.17 -13.77 5.62
C ALA A 61 11.88 -14.27 4.34
N SER A 62 11.42 -13.87 3.14
CA SER A 62 12.08 -14.26 1.90
C SER A 62 13.51 -13.74 1.78
N GLY A 63 13.79 -12.55 2.33
CA GLY A 63 15.15 -12.00 2.38
C GLY A 63 16.08 -12.68 3.39
N SER A 64 15.51 -13.40 4.38
CA SER A 64 16.29 -14.15 5.38
C SER A 64 16.64 -15.57 4.94
N ILE A 65 16.05 -16.06 3.83
CA ILE A 65 16.30 -17.39 3.31
C ILE A 65 17.55 -17.35 2.41
N PRO A 66 18.50 -18.29 2.57
CA PRO A 66 19.67 -18.39 1.69
C PRO A 66 19.28 -19.01 0.34
N ALA A 67 18.37 -18.33 -0.39
CA ALA A 67 17.99 -18.77 -1.73
C ALA A 67 19.17 -18.63 -2.70
N PRO A 68 19.42 -19.61 -3.56
CA PRO A 68 20.62 -19.66 -4.40
C PRO A 68 20.72 -18.44 -5.32
N GLY A 69 19.63 -17.95 -5.88
CA GLY A 69 19.62 -16.76 -6.72
C GLY A 69 19.91 -15.49 -5.94
N MET A 70 19.42 -15.37 -4.70
CA MET A 70 19.70 -14.21 -3.82
C MET A 70 21.19 -14.10 -3.45
N LEU A 71 21.87 -15.22 -3.29
CA LEU A 71 23.31 -15.25 -2.95
C LEU A 71 24.20 -15.13 -4.17
N GLY A 72 23.77 -15.63 -5.32
CA GLY A 72 24.60 -15.80 -6.51
C GLY A 72 24.37 -14.76 -7.61
N SER A 73 23.31 -13.90 -7.53
CA SER A 73 22.96 -13.10 -8.69
C SER A 73 22.28 -11.76 -8.37
N SER A 74 22.87 -10.68 -8.93
CA SER A 74 22.32 -9.33 -8.80
C SER A 74 20.95 -9.17 -9.44
N TYR A 75 20.61 -9.94 -10.47
CA TYR A 75 19.30 -9.80 -11.14
C TYR A 75 18.15 -10.37 -10.32
N VAL A 76 18.43 -11.20 -9.28
CA VAL A 76 17.44 -11.63 -8.28
C VAL A 76 17.32 -10.64 -7.14
N ILE A 77 18.43 -10.02 -6.72
CA ILE A 77 18.43 -9.04 -5.64
C ILE A 77 17.69 -7.75 -6.04
N LEU A 78 17.83 -7.29 -7.28
CA LEU A 78 17.20 -6.05 -7.74
C LEU A 78 15.66 -6.05 -7.62
N PRO A 79 14.92 -7.06 -8.13
CA PRO A 79 13.47 -7.14 -7.91
C PRO A 79 13.09 -7.25 -6.43
N PHE A 80 13.88 -7.96 -5.62
CA PHE A 80 13.66 -8.05 -4.18
C PHE A 80 13.74 -6.69 -3.49
N LEU A 81 14.78 -5.89 -3.78
CA LEU A 81 14.92 -4.54 -3.23
C LEU A 81 13.79 -3.62 -3.70
N GLY A 82 13.42 -3.70 -4.98
CA GLY A 82 12.29 -2.96 -5.54
C GLY A 82 10.96 -3.31 -4.82
N GLU A 83 10.72 -4.59 -4.56
CA GLU A 83 9.56 -5.04 -3.79
C GLU A 83 9.58 -4.49 -2.36
N LEU A 84 10.73 -4.54 -1.68
CA LEU A 84 10.89 -4.04 -0.32
C LEU A 84 10.55 -2.55 -0.24
N ILE A 85 11.09 -1.73 -1.14
CA ILE A 85 10.78 -0.29 -1.23
C ILE A 85 9.29 -0.07 -1.50
N ALA A 86 8.71 -0.82 -2.43
CA ALA A 86 7.30 -0.71 -2.78
C ALA A 86 6.39 -1.06 -1.59
N ILE A 87 6.72 -2.09 -0.81
CA ILE A 87 5.98 -2.49 0.39
C ILE A 87 6.05 -1.40 1.47
N PHE A 88 7.22 -0.83 1.75
CA PHE A 88 7.31 0.29 2.69
C PHE A 88 6.45 1.48 2.26
N SER A 89 6.38 1.75 0.96
CA SER A 89 5.47 2.76 0.41
C SER A 89 3.99 2.44 0.67
N VAL A 90 3.58 1.16 0.59
CA VAL A 90 2.21 0.71 0.91
C VAL A 90 1.95 0.84 2.41
N VAL A 91 2.86 0.35 3.26
CA VAL A 91 2.76 0.47 4.74
C VAL A 91 2.58 1.93 5.14
N TRP A 92 3.44 2.82 4.63
CA TRP A 92 3.35 4.26 4.88
C TRP A 92 1.99 4.84 4.51
N ALA A 93 1.46 4.45 3.35
CA ALA A 93 0.16 4.91 2.87
C ALA A 93 -0.99 4.40 3.74
N VAL A 94 -0.94 3.13 4.16
CA VAL A 94 -1.93 2.54 5.07
C VAL A 94 -1.88 3.20 6.45
N CYS A 95 -0.69 3.49 6.97
CA CYS A 95 -0.53 4.26 8.22
C CYS A 95 -1.12 5.66 8.11
N LYS A 96 -0.88 6.36 6.99
CA LYS A 96 -1.43 7.71 6.74
C LYS A 96 -2.95 7.73 6.62
N LEU A 97 -3.55 6.66 6.08
CA LEU A 97 -5.00 6.55 5.98
C LEU A 97 -5.66 6.52 7.37
N GLY A 98 -4.90 6.22 8.40
CA GLY A 98 -5.24 6.42 9.78
C GLY A 98 -6.28 5.46 10.34
N ARG A 99 -6.74 5.81 11.55
CA ARG A 99 -7.72 5.02 12.31
C ARG A 99 -9.16 5.30 11.88
N ASP A 100 -9.49 6.50 11.45
CA ASP A 100 -10.86 6.93 11.22
C ASP A 100 -11.15 7.11 9.73
N TRP A 101 -11.95 6.19 9.18
CA TRP A 101 -12.42 6.23 7.80
C TRP A 101 -13.68 7.09 7.62
N ASN A 102 -14.23 7.62 8.73
CA ASN A 102 -15.40 8.47 8.72
C ASN A 102 -15.07 9.95 8.53
N ALA A 103 -13.81 10.34 8.75
CA ALA A 103 -13.37 11.72 8.69
C ALA A 103 -11.93 11.84 8.16
N VAL A 104 -11.71 11.35 6.95
CA VAL A 104 -10.39 11.45 6.29
C VAL A 104 -10.27 12.84 5.67
N ARG A 105 -9.21 13.58 6.02
CA ARG A 105 -8.93 14.91 5.49
C ARG A 105 -8.66 14.85 3.99
N GLU A 106 -9.15 15.82 3.23
CA GLU A 106 -9.05 15.88 1.77
C GLU A 106 -7.63 15.64 1.26
N TYR A 107 -6.63 16.31 1.82
CA TYR A 107 -5.24 16.15 1.38
C TYR A 107 -4.67 14.74 1.59
N VAL A 108 -5.13 14.01 2.64
CA VAL A 108 -4.75 12.61 2.88
C VAL A 108 -5.45 11.71 1.87
N TYR A 109 -6.74 11.97 1.63
CA TYR A 109 -7.53 11.25 0.64
C TYR A 109 -6.91 11.37 -0.75
N GLU A 110 -6.69 12.59 -1.25
CA GLU A 110 -6.20 12.83 -2.62
C GLU A 110 -4.78 12.28 -2.86
N ARG A 111 -3.89 12.35 -1.87
CA ARG A 111 -2.50 11.86 -2.02
C ARG A 111 -2.34 10.37 -1.76
N THR A 112 -3.23 9.75 -0.99
CA THR A 112 -3.01 8.36 -0.53
C THR A 112 -3.90 7.37 -1.26
N LEU A 113 -5.22 7.60 -1.27
CA LEU A 113 -6.19 6.62 -1.77
C LEU A 113 -6.07 6.32 -3.27
N PRO A 114 -5.95 7.31 -4.18
CA PRO A 114 -5.79 7.03 -5.60
C PRO A 114 -4.47 6.35 -5.95
N ALA A 115 -3.41 6.64 -5.17
CA ALA A 115 -2.08 6.09 -5.41
C ALA A 115 -1.91 4.66 -4.85
N LEU A 116 -2.66 4.29 -3.81
CA LEU A 116 -2.49 3.03 -3.09
C LEU A 116 -2.70 1.78 -3.96
N PRO A 117 -3.72 1.69 -4.85
CA PRO A 117 -3.87 0.56 -5.76
C PRO A 117 -2.72 0.42 -6.77
N GLY A 118 -2.12 1.55 -7.17
CA GLY A 118 -0.92 1.58 -8.03
C GLY A 118 0.31 1.05 -7.29
N ARG A 119 0.53 1.47 -6.04
CA ARG A 119 1.62 0.98 -5.19
C ARG A 119 1.52 -0.52 -4.94
N ALA A 120 0.31 -1.03 -4.65
CA ALA A 120 0.07 -2.46 -4.50
C ALA A 120 0.36 -3.23 -5.81
N LEU A 121 0.08 -2.63 -6.97
CA LEU A 121 0.46 -3.22 -8.25
C LEU A 121 1.97 -3.28 -8.45
N CYS A 122 2.72 -2.24 -8.04
CA CYS A 122 4.19 -2.26 -8.09
C CYS A 122 4.76 -3.40 -7.24
N VAL A 123 4.23 -3.62 -6.02
CA VAL A 123 4.63 -4.78 -5.20
C VAL A 123 4.39 -6.09 -5.95
N ALA A 124 3.20 -6.26 -6.54
CA ALA A 124 2.86 -7.46 -7.31
C ALA A 124 3.80 -7.67 -8.50
N ALA A 125 4.16 -6.60 -9.21
CA ALA A 125 5.07 -6.67 -10.35
C ALA A 125 6.49 -7.08 -9.94
N PHE A 126 7.02 -6.50 -8.86
CA PHE A 126 8.35 -6.88 -8.34
C PHE A 126 8.35 -8.29 -7.75
N ALA A 127 7.29 -8.71 -7.07
CA ALA A 127 7.16 -10.09 -6.59
C ALA A 127 7.17 -11.09 -7.74
N ALA A 128 6.41 -10.83 -8.81
CA ALA A 128 6.39 -11.66 -10.01
C ALA A 128 7.77 -11.70 -10.70
N ALA A 129 8.43 -10.55 -10.84
CA ALA A 129 9.78 -10.47 -11.40
C ALA A 129 10.78 -11.27 -10.53
N GLY A 130 10.70 -11.17 -9.21
CA GLY A 130 11.54 -11.94 -8.29
C GLY A 130 11.36 -13.46 -8.43
N ILE A 131 10.11 -13.93 -8.61
CA ILE A 131 9.83 -15.35 -8.88
C ILE A 131 10.48 -15.78 -10.18
N LEU A 132 10.29 -15.01 -11.27
CA LEU A 132 10.84 -15.36 -12.58
C LEU A 132 12.37 -15.38 -12.56
N CYS A 133 13.00 -14.39 -11.91
CA CYS A 133 14.45 -14.32 -11.81
C CYS A 133 15.03 -15.49 -11.00
N GLU A 134 14.40 -15.89 -9.89
CA GLU A 134 14.84 -17.03 -9.09
C GLU A 134 14.71 -18.33 -9.86
N LEU A 135 13.57 -18.56 -10.53
CA LEU A 135 13.36 -19.75 -11.36
C LEU A 135 14.38 -19.81 -12.50
N LEU A 136 14.64 -18.69 -13.17
CA LEU A 136 15.64 -18.59 -14.22
C LEU A 136 17.04 -18.95 -13.71
N TYR A 137 17.40 -18.41 -12.52
CA TYR A 137 18.67 -18.73 -11.88
C TYR A 137 18.82 -20.22 -11.60
N VAL A 138 17.80 -20.88 -11.02
CA VAL A 138 17.83 -22.31 -10.72
C VAL A 138 17.99 -23.15 -11.97
N ILE A 139 17.30 -22.78 -13.07
CA ILE A 139 17.39 -23.51 -14.35
C ILE A 139 18.79 -23.38 -14.97
N LEU A 140 19.35 -22.14 -14.97
CA LEU A 140 20.64 -21.88 -15.61
C LEU A 140 21.84 -22.40 -14.80
N SER A 141 21.75 -22.39 -13.48
CA SER A 141 22.86 -22.73 -12.59
C SER A 141 22.96 -24.20 -12.24
N GLY A 142 21.93 -25.02 -12.53
CA GLY A 142 21.93 -26.46 -12.28
C GLY A 142 22.11 -26.89 -10.82
N HIS A 143 21.88 -25.97 -9.85
CA HIS A 143 22.14 -26.21 -8.43
C HIS A 143 21.07 -27.07 -7.77
N GLY A 144 21.11 -28.38 -7.96
CA GLY A 144 20.15 -29.32 -7.39
C GLY A 144 20.12 -29.41 -5.86
N GLY A 145 21.20 -29.01 -5.17
CA GLY A 145 21.32 -29.14 -3.71
C GLY A 145 20.58 -28.09 -2.88
N GLN A 146 20.13 -26.98 -3.50
CA GLN A 146 19.47 -25.89 -2.79
C GLN A 146 18.03 -25.60 -3.26
N LEU A 147 17.44 -26.55 -3.98
CA LEU A 147 16.07 -26.42 -4.50
C LEU A 147 15.02 -26.15 -3.40
N PHE A 148 15.23 -26.67 -2.20
CA PHE A 148 14.34 -26.43 -1.08
C PHE A 148 14.22 -24.94 -0.73
N TYR A 149 15.34 -24.22 -0.66
CA TYR A 149 15.35 -22.79 -0.35
C TYR A 149 14.78 -21.95 -1.48
N ALA A 150 15.05 -22.31 -2.73
CA ALA A 150 14.44 -21.66 -3.89
C ALA A 150 12.92 -21.85 -3.88
N PHE A 151 12.43 -23.04 -3.60
CA PHE A 151 11.00 -23.34 -3.50
C PHE A 151 10.33 -22.54 -2.37
N LEU A 152 10.96 -22.48 -1.19
CA LEU A 152 10.45 -21.70 -0.06
C LEU A 152 10.40 -20.19 -0.39
N PHE A 153 11.44 -19.67 -1.04
CA PHE A 153 11.47 -18.29 -1.53
C PHE A 153 10.30 -18.00 -2.47
N VAL A 154 10.08 -18.86 -3.47
CA VAL A 154 8.97 -18.72 -4.43
C VAL A 154 7.62 -18.74 -3.74
N ILE A 155 7.39 -19.65 -2.78
CA ILE A 155 6.14 -19.68 -2.01
C ILE A 155 5.89 -18.35 -1.30
N LEU A 156 6.88 -17.80 -0.61
CA LEU A 156 6.74 -16.52 0.09
C LEU A 156 6.43 -15.37 -0.88
N LYS A 157 7.05 -15.36 -2.06
CA LYS A 157 6.76 -14.38 -3.12
C LYS A 157 5.35 -14.54 -3.68
N VAL A 158 4.86 -15.75 -3.86
CA VAL A 158 3.46 -16.00 -4.29
C VAL A 158 2.47 -15.48 -3.25
N ILE A 159 2.74 -15.69 -1.96
CA ILE A 159 1.89 -15.15 -0.89
C ILE A 159 1.88 -13.62 -0.93
N SER A 160 3.05 -12.98 -1.07
CA SER A 160 3.17 -11.52 -1.21
C SER A 160 2.37 -11.00 -2.41
N LEU A 161 2.50 -11.67 -3.56
CA LEU A 161 1.77 -11.35 -4.79
C LEU A 161 0.24 -11.42 -4.58
N ILE A 162 -0.27 -12.50 -3.98
CA ILE A 162 -1.70 -12.69 -3.70
C ILE A 162 -2.20 -11.58 -2.76
N CYS A 163 -1.45 -11.27 -1.70
CA CYS A 163 -1.80 -10.20 -0.76
C CYS A 163 -1.88 -8.85 -1.47
N ALA A 164 -0.90 -8.51 -2.30
CA ALA A 164 -0.86 -7.24 -3.05
C ALA A 164 -2.05 -7.10 -4.01
N LEU A 165 -2.38 -8.15 -4.77
CA LEU A 165 -3.53 -8.17 -5.69
C LEU A 165 -4.86 -8.08 -4.93
N THR A 166 -4.95 -8.71 -3.75
CA THR A 166 -6.15 -8.67 -2.90
C THR A 166 -6.36 -7.26 -2.34
N ILE A 167 -5.29 -6.60 -1.85
CA ILE A 167 -5.32 -5.21 -1.40
C ILE A 167 -5.82 -4.31 -2.54
N ARG A 168 -5.24 -4.44 -3.74
CA ARG A 168 -5.63 -3.66 -4.92
C ARG A 168 -7.12 -3.81 -5.25
N ARG A 169 -7.64 -5.05 -5.27
CA ARG A 169 -9.05 -5.33 -5.57
C ARG A 169 -9.98 -4.68 -4.53
N LYS A 170 -9.65 -4.86 -3.23
CA LYS A 170 -10.45 -4.32 -2.12
C LYS A 170 -10.48 -2.79 -2.11
N LEU A 171 -9.35 -2.14 -2.37
CA LEU A 171 -9.28 -0.67 -2.42
C LEU A 171 -10.10 -0.08 -3.57
N LYS A 172 -10.15 -0.77 -4.72
CA LYS A 172 -10.97 -0.34 -5.86
C LYS A 172 -12.47 -0.49 -5.62
N SER A 173 -12.88 -1.39 -4.73
CA SER A 173 -14.31 -1.62 -4.41
C SER A 173 -14.84 -0.68 -3.31
N LEU A 174 -13.99 0.13 -2.68
CA LEU A 174 -14.40 1.09 -1.66
C LEU A 174 -14.92 2.38 -2.30
N ASN A 175 -16.14 2.75 -1.96
CA ASN A 175 -16.75 4.01 -2.36
C ASN A 175 -16.54 5.06 -1.26
N TRP A 176 -16.01 6.22 -1.66
CA TRP A 176 -15.77 7.34 -0.78
C TRP A 176 -16.60 8.53 -1.22
N ALA A 177 -17.22 9.21 -0.28
CA ALA A 177 -17.96 10.44 -0.54
C ALA A 177 -17.50 11.57 0.36
N LYS A 178 -17.73 12.80 -0.10
CA LYS A 178 -17.54 14.00 0.71
C LYS A 178 -18.59 14.01 1.83
N VAL A 179 -18.12 14.30 3.03
CA VAL A 179 -19.03 14.57 4.15
C VAL A 179 -19.57 15.96 3.96
N PRO A 180 -20.90 16.16 3.93
CA PRO A 180 -21.46 17.53 3.91
C PRO A 180 -20.95 18.27 5.15
N LYS A 181 -20.43 19.48 4.96
CA LYS A 181 -20.14 20.36 6.09
C LYS A 181 -21.46 20.58 6.81
N CYS A 182 -21.59 20.08 8.04
CA CYS A 182 -22.63 20.60 8.91
C CYS A 182 -22.28 22.08 9.12
N GLU A 183 -23.02 22.97 8.51
CA GLU A 183 -23.06 24.38 8.92
C GLU A 183 -23.47 24.37 10.39
N ASN A 184 -22.47 24.33 11.26
CA ASN A 184 -22.74 24.52 12.68
C ASN A 184 -23.06 25.98 12.88
N GLN A 185 -24.29 26.18 13.28
CA GLN A 185 -24.90 27.32 13.88
C GLN A 185 -24.01 28.00 14.92
#